data_111f563112deea0a3491d9cd4cb767ec
#
_entry.id   111f563112deea0a3491d9cd4cb767ec
#
_cell.length_a   1.000
_cell.length_b   1.000
_cell.length_c   1.000
_cell.angle_alpha   90.00
_cell.angle_beta   90.00
_cell.angle_gamma   90.00
#
_symmetry.space_group_name_H-M   'P 1'
#
loop_
_entity.id
_entity.type
_entity.pdbx_description
1 polymer ?
#
loop_
_entity_poly.entity_id
_entity_poly.type
_entity_poly.pdbx_seq_one_letter_code
_entity_poly.pdbx_strand_id
1 'polypeptide(L)'
;MDSLSQITLGAAVGYAVLGPAIGKRALLIGAATGTLPDLDVIVPYTDAVESFTYHRSWSHSVFILTLLSWPLAWLLRRVTGLSSATEKQWWLAIWLILITHPLLDAFTIYGTQIFWPLPLKPVAVGSIFIIDPLFTLPLIVACVIAWRRPFARAYRSVFTGLALSTFYLAWTVSTQYWTEKQVKQKLQDTSIDVQRMIVAPFPMTLLWRTVVLDENHYYEAFTSLLDDRQQPLNLMQFDNGRASCTEANDSWAVQRMDWFTQGAIALSRQDDELIVTDLRMGIEDNYVFRFSVGVWEDQQYSNTISSVKPLQFDTTRIGSLIKRITDANVTVLSEDTEIQLGCQ
;
A
#
# COMPACT_ATOMS: atom_id res chain seq x y z
N MET A 1 -3.78 -3.41 -1.90
CA MET A 1 -4.62 -3.91 -0.78
C MET A 1 -4.47 -5.42 -0.72
N ASP A 2 -4.86 -6.08 0.39
CA ASP A 2 -4.82 -7.54 0.44
C ASP A 2 -5.86 -8.18 -0.48
N SER A 3 -5.61 -9.43 -0.93
CA SER A 3 -6.47 -10.12 -1.88
C SER A 3 -7.90 -10.35 -1.37
N LEU A 4 -8.10 -10.51 -0.05
CA LEU A 4 -9.43 -10.71 0.51
C LEU A 4 -10.30 -9.45 0.37
N SER A 5 -9.71 -8.28 0.60
CA SER A 5 -10.36 -6.97 0.40
C SER A 5 -10.74 -6.78 -1.07
N GLN A 6 -9.85 -7.10 -2.00
CA GLN A 6 -10.12 -6.98 -3.45
C GLN A 6 -11.19 -7.96 -3.93
N ILE A 7 -11.15 -9.22 -3.46
CA ILE A 7 -12.19 -10.23 -3.73
C ILE A 7 -13.57 -9.75 -3.25
N THR A 8 -13.65 -9.26 -2.01
CA THR A 8 -14.94 -8.87 -1.42
C THR A 8 -15.47 -7.56 -2.00
N LEU A 9 -14.60 -6.61 -2.31
CA LEU A 9 -14.98 -5.38 -3.02
C LEU A 9 -15.51 -5.72 -4.42
N GLY A 10 -14.76 -6.52 -5.19
CA GLY A 10 -15.19 -6.95 -6.53
C GLY A 10 -16.53 -7.70 -6.49
N ALA A 11 -16.72 -8.61 -5.51
CA ALA A 11 -17.98 -9.33 -5.31
C ALA A 11 -19.14 -8.36 -5.02
N ALA A 12 -18.95 -7.41 -4.10
CA ALA A 12 -19.97 -6.43 -3.71
C ALA A 12 -20.35 -5.52 -4.89
N VAL A 13 -19.36 -4.96 -5.60
CA VAL A 13 -19.56 -4.10 -6.80
C VAL A 13 -20.26 -4.89 -7.91
N GLY A 14 -19.79 -6.12 -8.18
CA GLY A 14 -20.44 -7.00 -9.16
C GLY A 14 -21.90 -7.29 -8.84
N TYR A 15 -22.20 -7.57 -7.57
CA TYR A 15 -23.59 -7.81 -7.12
C TYR A 15 -24.45 -6.54 -7.17
N ALA A 16 -23.88 -5.38 -6.85
CA ALA A 16 -24.62 -4.12 -6.91
C ALA A 16 -25.19 -3.84 -8.32
N VAL A 17 -24.45 -4.22 -9.38
CA VAL A 17 -24.84 -3.97 -10.78
C VAL A 17 -25.56 -5.17 -11.40
N LEU A 18 -25.01 -6.37 -11.27
CA LEU A 18 -25.53 -7.58 -11.93
C LEU A 18 -26.48 -8.40 -11.06
N GLY A 19 -26.45 -8.22 -9.73
CA GLY A 19 -27.28 -8.98 -8.79
C GLY A 19 -28.78 -8.98 -9.12
N PRO A 20 -29.38 -7.84 -9.54
CA PRO A 20 -30.79 -7.81 -9.97
C PRO A 20 -31.13 -8.75 -11.13
N ALA A 21 -30.18 -8.97 -12.04
CA ALA A 21 -30.39 -9.78 -13.24
C ALA A 21 -29.95 -11.25 -13.08
N ILE A 22 -28.80 -11.51 -12.41
CA ILE A 22 -28.20 -12.85 -12.39
C ILE A 22 -28.02 -13.43 -10.95
N GLY A 23 -28.52 -12.70 -9.94
CA GLY A 23 -28.51 -13.14 -8.53
C GLY A 23 -27.10 -13.39 -7.97
N LYS A 24 -26.95 -14.46 -7.18
CA LYS A 24 -25.70 -14.81 -6.47
C LYS A 24 -24.49 -15.04 -7.39
N ARG A 25 -24.71 -15.36 -8.66
CA ARG A 25 -23.61 -15.54 -9.63
C ARG A 25 -22.82 -14.25 -9.83
N ALA A 26 -23.46 -13.09 -9.61
CA ALA A 26 -22.79 -11.79 -9.68
C ALA A 26 -21.69 -11.65 -8.62
N LEU A 27 -21.85 -12.23 -7.41
CA LEU A 27 -20.81 -12.25 -6.38
C LEU A 27 -19.55 -13.00 -6.86
N LEU A 28 -19.75 -14.18 -7.46
CA LEU A 28 -18.64 -15.02 -7.94
C LEU A 28 -17.89 -14.37 -9.10
N ILE A 29 -18.64 -13.81 -10.05
CA ILE A 29 -18.06 -13.07 -11.18
C ILE A 29 -17.29 -11.86 -10.69
N GLY A 30 -17.88 -11.09 -9.78
CA GLY A 30 -17.24 -9.93 -9.19
C GLY A 30 -15.97 -10.28 -8.41
N ALA A 31 -16.01 -11.34 -7.60
CA ALA A 31 -14.86 -11.84 -6.86
C ALA A 31 -13.71 -12.23 -7.81
N ALA A 32 -14.00 -13.07 -8.82
CA ALA A 32 -13.00 -13.53 -9.78
C ALA A 32 -12.43 -12.37 -10.63
N THR A 33 -13.28 -11.44 -11.07
CA THR A 33 -12.83 -10.30 -11.88
C THR A 33 -12.04 -9.30 -11.03
N GLY A 34 -12.39 -9.15 -9.74
CA GLY A 34 -11.71 -8.25 -8.82
C GLY A 34 -10.27 -8.64 -8.50
N THR A 35 -9.88 -9.90 -8.75
CA THR A 35 -8.49 -10.37 -8.55
C THR A 35 -7.62 -10.25 -9.80
N LEU A 36 -8.22 -9.99 -10.98
CA LEU A 36 -7.48 -10.02 -12.24
C LEU A 36 -6.29 -9.04 -12.30
N PRO A 37 -6.38 -7.79 -11.82
CA PRO A 37 -5.25 -6.88 -11.86
C PRO A 37 -4.02 -7.41 -11.11
N ASP A 38 -4.19 -8.08 -9.97
CA ASP A 38 -3.11 -8.63 -9.15
C ASP A 38 -2.46 -9.89 -9.75
N LEU A 39 -2.98 -10.44 -10.86
CA LEU A 39 -2.34 -11.55 -11.55
C LEU A 39 -1.03 -11.15 -12.23
N ASP A 40 -0.67 -9.89 -12.23
CA ASP A 40 0.62 -9.39 -12.71
C ASP A 40 1.82 -9.96 -11.91
N VAL A 41 1.59 -10.45 -10.69
CA VAL A 41 2.62 -11.17 -9.91
C VAL A 41 3.12 -12.47 -10.59
N ILE A 42 2.37 -12.98 -11.59
CA ILE A 42 2.77 -14.17 -12.37
C ILE A 42 3.82 -13.81 -13.44
N VAL A 43 3.94 -12.51 -13.78
CA VAL A 43 4.91 -12.07 -14.79
C VAL A 43 6.33 -12.29 -14.24
N PRO A 44 7.15 -13.11 -14.90
CA PRO A 44 8.49 -13.38 -14.41
C PRO A 44 9.41 -12.18 -14.70
N TYR A 45 9.90 -11.55 -13.66
CA TYR A 45 10.99 -10.59 -13.71
C TYR A 45 12.25 -11.26 -13.17
N THR A 46 13.40 -10.96 -13.74
CA THR A 46 14.70 -11.49 -13.28
C THR A 46 15.31 -10.65 -12.16
N ASP A 47 14.92 -9.38 -12.10
CA ASP A 47 15.40 -8.41 -11.13
C ASP A 47 14.29 -8.13 -10.08
N ALA A 48 14.65 -8.14 -8.80
CA ALA A 48 13.68 -7.98 -7.72
C ALA A 48 13.13 -6.56 -7.61
N VAL A 49 13.94 -5.53 -7.88
CA VAL A 49 13.50 -4.13 -7.93
C VAL A 49 12.59 -3.92 -9.14
N GLU A 50 12.87 -4.58 -10.25
CA GLU A 50 12.01 -4.58 -11.43
C GLU A 50 10.64 -5.19 -11.08
N SER A 51 10.62 -6.40 -10.52
CA SER A 51 9.39 -7.07 -10.06
C SER A 51 8.59 -6.19 -9.11
N PHE A 52 9.25 -5.61 -8.11
CA PHE A 52 8.62 -4.74 -7.12
C PHE A 52 8.03 -3.48 -7.74
N THR A 53 8.75 -2.80 -8.62
CA THR A 53 8.31 -1.50 -9.14
C THR A 53 7.39 -1.58 -10.37
N TYR A 54 7.36 -2.72 -11.08
CA TYR A 54 6.39 -2.94 -12.17
C TYR A 54 5.11 -3.65 -11.69
N HIS A 55 5.12 -4.27 -10.52
CA HIS A 55 3.88 -4.63 -9.86
C HIS A 55 3.01 -3.38 -9.70
N ARG A 56 1.72 -3.48 -10.02
CA ARG A 56 0.75 -2.37 -10.07
C ARG A 56 1.09 -1.27 -11.10
N SER A 57 1.68 -1.64 -12.24
CA SER A 57 1.90 -0.73 -13.37
C SER A 57 0.78 -0.85 -14.42
N TRP A 58 1.06 -1.49 -15.56
CA TRP A 58 0.11 -1.64 -16.66
C TRP A 58 -1.18 -2.37 -16.27
N SER A 59 -1.09 -3.37 -15.40
CA SER A 59 -2.21 -4.15 -14.88
C SER A 59 -3.20 -3.35 -14.02
N HIS A 60 -2.74 -2.23 -13.46
CA HIS A 60 -3.52 -1.31 -12.61
C HIS A 60 -3.81 0.04 -13.31
N SER A 61 -3.47 0.16 -14.58
CA SER A 61 -3.74 1.37 -15.36
C SER A 61 -5.22 1.53 -15.63
N VAL A 62 -5.79 2.68 -15.26
CA VAL A 62 -7.19 3.01 -15.55
C VAL A 62 -7.48 3.02 -17.05
N PHE A 63 -6.48 3.37 -17.89
CA PHE A 63 -6.62 3.37 -19.35
C PHE A 63 -6.71 1.94 -19.88
N ILE A 64 -5.78 1.05 -19.48
CA ILE A 64 -5.76 -0.35 -19.91
C ILE A 64 -6.99 -1.09 -19.39
N LEU A 65 -7.32 -0.94 -18.10
CA LEU A 65 -8.48 -1.59 -17.50
C LEU A 65 -9.80 -1.13 -18.14
N THR A 66 -9.91 0.14 -18.49
CA THR A 66 -11.08 0.64 -19.24
C THR A 66 -11.18 0.00 -20.62
N LEU A 67 -10.07 -0.09 -21.36
CA LEU A 67 -10.06 -0.74 -22.67
C LEU A 67 -10.37 -2.23 -22.58
N LEU A 68 -9.82 -2.94 -21.57
CA LEU A 68 -10.05 -4.36 -21.35
C LEU A 68 -11.46 -4.68 -20.84
N SER A 69 -12.13 -3.74 -20.19
CA SER A 69 -13.44 -3.97 -19.57
C SER A 69 -14.51 -4.43 -20.56
N TRP A 70 -14.50 -3.86 -21.78
CA TRP A 70 -15.51 -4.21 -22.80
C TRP A 70 -15.34 -5.62 -23.36
N PRO A 71 -14.17 -6.03 -23.90
CA PRO A 71 -13.98 -7.40 -24.40
C PRO A 71 -14.13 -8.45 -23.30
N LEU A 72 -13.69 -8.16 -22.07
CA LEU A 72 -13.85 -9.05 -20.93
C LEU A 72 -15.33 -9.23 -20.55
N ALA A 73 -16.11 -8.16 -20.52
CA ALA A 73 -17.55 -8.22 -20.26
C ALA A 73 -18.28 -9.05 -21.32
N TRP A 74 -17.95 -8.84 -22.60
CA TRP A 74 -18.49 -9.62 -23.71
C TRP A 74 -18.14 -11.11 -23.57
N LEU A 75 -16.89 -11.43 -23.29
CA LEU A 75 -16.41 -12.80 -23.11
C LEU A 75 -17.13 -13.49 -21.94
N LEU A 76 -17.15 -12.85 -20.75
CA LEU A 76 -17.78 -13.42 -19.56
C LEU A 76 -19.28 -13.64 -19.76
N ARG A 77 -20.00 -12.69 -20.39
CA ARG A 77 -21.40 -12.87 -20.72
C ARG A 77 -21.63 -14.08 -21.65
N ARG A 78 -20.76 -14.25 -22.64
CA ARG A 78 -20.87 -15.34 -23.63
C ARG A 78 -20.54 -16.70 -23.02
N VAL A 79 -19.46 -16.78 -22.25
CA VAL A 79 -19.01 -18.04 -21.61
C VAL A 79 -19.98 -18.51 -20.53
N THR A 80 -20.51 -17.58 -19.75
CA THR A 80 -21.47 -17.91 -18.67
C THR A 80 -22.88 -18.18 -19.18
N GLY A 81 -23.23 -17.74 -20.38
CA GLY A 81 -24.58 -17.85 -20.94
C GLY A 81 -25.65 -17.05 -20.21
N LEU A 82 -25.26 -16.13 -19.29
CA LEU A 82 -26.18 -15.35 -18.46
C LEU A 82 -26.69 -14.13 -19.21
N SER A 83 -27.67 -14.34 -20.11
CA SER A 83 -28.22 -13.32 -20.99
C SER A 83 -29.31 -12.45 -20.34
N SER A 84 -29.73 -12.72 -19.11
CA SER A 84 -30.73 -11.91 -18.38
C SER A 84 -30.28 -10.49 -18.07
N ALA A 85 -28.96 -10.24 -17.97
CA ALA A 85 -28.39 -8.90 -17.92
C ALA A 85 -28.04 -8.39 -19.32
N THR A 86 -28.26 -7.09 -19.56
CA THR A 86 -27.92 -6.43 -20.82
C THR A 86 -26.41 -6.31 -21.00
N GLU A 87 -25.92 -6.12 -22.22
CA GLU A 87 -24.50 -5.89 -22.50
C GLU A 87 -23.95 -4.66 -21.76
N LYS A 88 -24.73 -3.60 -21.67
CA LYS A 88 -24.39 -2.39 -20.94
C LYS A 88 -24.22 -2.65 -19.44
N GLN A 89 -25.07 -3.47 -18.82
CA GLN A 89 -24.94 -3.85 -17.42
C GLN A 89 -23.69 -4.70 -17.18
N TRP A 90 -23.40 -5.65 -18.08
CA TRP A 90 -22.17 -6.43 -18.00
C TRP A 90 -20.94 -5.55 -18.10
N TRP A 91 -20.88 -4.68 -19.12
CA TRP A 91 -19.74 -3.77 -19.27
C TRP A 91 -19.58 -2.84 -18.06
N LEU A 92 -20.65 -2.23 -17.58
CA LEU A 92 -20.59 -1.34 -16.42
C LEU A 92 -20.11 -2.06 -15.17
N ALA A 93 -20.57 -3.31 -14.93
CA ALA A 93 -20.13 -4.10 -13.79
C ALA A 93 -18.64 -4.42 -13.87
N ILE A 94 -18.19 -4.96 -15.00
CA ILE A 94 -16.78 -5.33 -15.19
C ILE A 94 -15.88 -4.09 -15.12
N TRP A 95 -16.29 -3.01 -15.74
CA TRP A 95 -15.55 -1.73 -15.68
C TRP A 95 -15.42 -1.23 -14.24
N LEU A 96 -16.52 -1.17 -13.48
CA LEU A 96 -16.48 -0.73 -12.08
C LEU A 96 -15.62 -1.65 -11.20
N ILE A 97 -15.71 -2.98 -11.36
CA ILE A 97 -14.90 -3.93 -10.61
C ILE A 97 -13.41 -3.69 -10.90
N LEU A 98 -13.05 -3.58 -12.18
CA LEU A 98 -11.66 -3.39 -12.59
C LEU A 98 -11.10 -2.03 -12.14
N ILE A 99 -11.91 -0.95 -12.17
CA ILE A 99 -11.45 0.39 -11.79
C ILE A 99 -11.40 0.58 -10.27
N THR A 100 -12.34 0.01 -9.52
CA THR A 100 -12.31 0.11 -8.04
C THR A 100 -11.11 -0.57 -7.43
N HIS A 101 -10.52 -1.58 -8.10
CA HIS A 101 -9.33 -2.28 -7.65
C HIS A 101 -8.10 -1.33 -7.52
N PRO A 102 -7.56 -0.73 -8.58
CA PRO A 102 -6.41 0.17 -8.49
C PRO A 102 -6.74 1.45 -7.71
N LEU A 103 -7.99 1.91 -7.71
CA LEU A 103 -8.38 3.03 -6.87
C LEU A 103 -8.23 2.71 -5.39
N LEU A 104 -8.66 1.54 -4.92
CA LEU A 104 -8.45 1.11 -3.54
C LEU A 104 -6.95 0.96 -3.23
N ASP A 105 -6.18 0.40 -4.15
CA ASP A 105 -4.74 0.25 -4.00
C ASP A 105 -4.01 1.58 -3.87
N ALA A 106 -4.46 2.61 -4.56
CA ALA A 106 -3.90 3.95 -4.47
C ALA A 106 -4.05 4.59 -3.07
N PHE A 107 -4.99 4.11 -2.24
CA PHE A 107 -5.10 4.54 -0.85
C PHE A 107 -4.08 3.88 0.08
N THR A 108 -3.41 2.81 -0.36
CA THR A 108 -2.29 2.19 0.39
C THR A 108 -0.99 2.95 0.16
N ILE A 109 0.00 2.68 1.02
CA ILE A 109 1.32 3.34 0.93
C ILE A 109 2.24 2.74 -0.13
N TYR A 110 1.93 1.57 -0.69
CA TYR A 110 2.78 0.86 -1.64
C TYR A 110 3.10 1.69 -2.89
N GLY A 111 2.08 2.27 -3.49
CA GLY A 111 2.18 3.01 -4.74
C GLY A 111 1.60 2.24 -5.94
N THR A 112 0.66 2.88 -6.64
CA THR A 112 -0.05 2.31 -7.79
C THR A 112 0.09 3.25 -8.99
N GLN A 113 0.54 2.73 -10.13
CA GLN A 113 0.76 3.51 -11.34
C GLN A 113 -0.54 3.62 -12.14
N ILE A 114 -1.59 4.19 -11.52
CA ILE A 114 -2.96 4.26 -12.09
C ILE A 114 -3.03 4.97 -13.44
N PHE A 115 -2.05 5.83 -13.75
CA PHE A 115 -1.99 6.59 -15.01
C PHE A 115 -0.97 6.01 -16.01
N TRP A 116 -0.45 4.80 -15.78
CA TRP A 116 0.45 4.17 -16.75
C TRP A 116 -0.21 4.13 -18.16
N PRO A 117 0.48 4.47 -19.28
CA PRO A 117 1.94 4.61 -19.46
C PRO A 117 2.48 6.03 -19.26
N LEU A 118 1.72 6.96 -18.71
CA LEU A 118 2.23 8.29 -18.47
C LEU A 118 3.39 8.26 -17.46
N PRO A 119 4.45 9.08 -17.62
CA PRO A 119 5.62 9.08 -16.75
C PRO A 119 5.34 9.83 -15.43
N LEU A 120 4.23 9.48 -14.79
CA LEU A 120 3.83 10.05 -13.50
C LEU A 120 4.30 9.14 -12.37
N LYS A 121 4.64 9.75 -11.25
CA LYS A 121 4.99 9.00 -10.02
C LYS A 121 3.79 8.14 -9.56
N PRO A 122 4.04 6.98 -8.95
CA PRO A 122 2.98 6.14 -8.41
C PRO A 122 2.12 6.90 -7.39
N VAL A 123 0.80 6.68 -7.44
CA VAL A 123 -0.12 7.26 -6.45
C VAL A 123 -0.11 6.39 -5.20
N ALA A 124 0.25 6.99 -4.08
CA ALA A 124 0.31 6.36 -2.77
C ALA A 124 -0.22 7.36 -1.73
N VAL A 125 -1.53 7.32 -1.48
CA VAL A 125 -2.16 8.18 -0.47
C VAL A 125 -1.68 7.78 0.92
N GLY A 126 -1.57 6.46 1.18
CA GLY A 126 -1.08 5.93 2.45
C GLY A 126 -2.05 6.14 3.61
N SER A 127 -3.36 6.27 3.36
CA SER A 127 -4.35 6.52 4.41
C SER A 127 -4.93 5.26 5.03
N ILE A 128 -4.81 4.12 4.36
CA ILE A 128 -5.32 2.83 4.84
C ILE A 128 -4.19 1.80 4.93
N PHE A 129 -4.24 0.96 5.95
CA PHE A 129 -3.31 -0.16 6.08
C PHE A 129 -3.61 -1.24 5.04
N ILE A 130 -2.57 -1.97 4.59
CA ILE A 130 -2.72 -2.97 3.51
C ILE A 130 -3.70 -4.10 3.87
N ILE A 131 -3.80 -4.45 5.15
CA ILE A 131 -4.75 -5.42 5.72
C ILE A 131 -5.59 -4.68 6.76
N ASP A 132 -6.72 -4.10 6.35
CA ASP A 132 -7.57 -3.34 7.26
C ASP A 132 -8.94 -4.01 7.46
N PRO A 133 -9.16 -4.61 8.65
CA PRO A 133 -10.41 -5.31 8.94
C PRO A 133 -11.63 -4.40 8.95
N LEU A 134 -11.50 -3.12 9.32
CA LEU A 134 -12.63 -2.19 9.38
C LEU A 134 -13.16 -1.82 8.00
N PHE A 135 -12.29 -1.87 6.98
CA PHE A 135 -12.70 -1.75 5.59
C PHE A 135 -13.33 -3.05 5.07
N THR A 136 -12.70 -4.19 5.38
CA THR A 136 -12.99 -5.47 4.73
C THR A 136 -14.19 -6.20 5.34
N LEU A 137 -14.37 -6.15 6.68
CA LEU A 137 -15.45 -6.86 7.38
C LEU A 137 -16.87 -6.46 6.92
N PRO A 138 -17.20 -5.17 6.73
CA PRO A 138 -18.51 -4.78 6.20
C PRO A 138 -18.82 -5.41 4.84
N LEU A 139 -17.81 -5.52 3.96
CA LEU A 139 -17.96 -6.14 2.64
C LEU A 139 -18.14 -7.66 2.75
N ILE A 140 -17.36 -8.33 3.60
CA ILE A 140 -17.51 -9.77 3.86
C ILE A 140 -18.93 -10.08 4.37
N VAL A 141 -19.36 -9.37 5.41
CA VAL A 141 -20.70 -9.57 5.99
C VAL A 141 -21.79 -9.32 4.95
N ALA A 142 -21.66 -8.27 4.16
CA ALA A 142 -22.60 -7.96 3.09
C ALA A 142 -22.67 -9.07 2.03
N CYS A 143 -21.52 -9.58 1.58
CA CYS A 143 -21.43 -10.68 0.61
C CYS A 143 -22.02 -11.99 1.17
N VAL A 144 -21.77 -12.31 2.46
CA VAL A 144 -22.33 -13.48 3.13
C VAL A 144 -23.85 -13.38 3.23
N ILE A 145 -24.38 -12.21 3.59
CA ILE A 145 -25.83 -11.96 3.63
C ILE A 145 -26.41 -12.09 2.21
N ALA A 146 -25.76 -11.49 1.22
CA ALA A 146 -26.20 -11.56 -0.17
C ALA A 146 -26.22 -13.00 -0.72
N TRP A 147 -25.30 -13.83 -0.26
CA TRP A 147 -25.29 -15.25 -0.60
C TRP A 147 -26.43 -16.06 0.05
N ARG A 148 -26.82 -15.71 1.28
CA ARG A 148 -27.74 -16.51 2.11
C ARG A 148 -29.19 -16.01 2.12
N ARG A 149 -29.45 -14.75 1.82
CA ARG A 149 -30.76 -14.11 2.00
C ARG A 149 -31.46 -13.83 0.67
N PRO A 150 -32.81 -13.64 0.71
CA PRO A 150 -33.60 -13.21 -0.45
C PRO A 150 -33.11 -11.86 -0.99
N PHE A 151 -33.36 -11.63 -2.28
CA PHE A 151 -32.86 -10.49 -3.07
C PHE A 151 -32.98 -9.13 -2.35
N ALA A 152 -34.13 -8.78 -1.79
CA ALA A 152 -34.34 -7.49 -1.17
C ALA A 152 -33.40 -7.21 0.03
N ARG A 153 -33.11 -8.24 0.85
CA ARG A 153 -32.12 -8.14 1.95
C ARG A 153 -30.70 -8.16 1.42
N ALA A 154 -30.43 -9.02 0.48
CA ALA A 154 -29.13 -9.14 -0.17
C ALA A 154 -28.71 -7.80 -0.79
N TYR A 155 -29.60 -7.18 -1.57
CA TYR A 155 -29.34 -5.91 -2.23
C TYR A 155 -29.06 -4.79 -1.23
N ARG A 156 -29.90 -4.66 -0.19
CA ARG A 156 -29.67 -3.67 0.88
C ARG A 156 -28.35 -3.89 1.60
N SER A 157 -28.03 -5.16 1.95
CA SER A 157 -26.78 -5.46 2.67
C SER A 157 -25.54 -5.08 1.87
N VAL A 158 -25.54 -5.32 0.54
CA VAL A 158 -24.39 -4.96 -0.32
C VAL A 158 -24.20 -3.46 -0.38
N PHE A 159 -25.27 -2.68 -0.56
CA PHE A 159 -25.16 -1.22 -0.53
C PHE A 159 -24.75 -0.68 0.83
N THR A 160 -25.23 -1.28 1.92
CA THR A 160 -24.81 -0.93 3.28
C THR A 160 -23.30 -1.24 3.49
N GLY A 161 -22.83 -2.42 3.07
CA GLY A 161 -21.43 -2.79 3.15
C GLY A 161 -20.53 -1.84 2.37
N LEU A 162 -20.88 -1.56 1.11
CA LEU A 162 -20.15 -0.60 0.27
C LEU A 162 -20.15 0.81 0.89
N ALA A 163 -21.29 1.28 1.41
CA ALA A 163 -21.39 2.59 2.05
C ALA A 163 -20.52 2.68 3.31
N LEU A 164 -20.54 1.66 4.17
CA LEU A 164 -19.71 1.62 5.38
C LEU A 164 -18.22 1.60 5.05
N SER A 165 -17.80 0.78 4.10
CA SER A 165 -16.39 0.71 3.70
C SER A 165 -15.93 2.00 3.02
N THR A 166 -16.77 2.64 2.20
CA THR A 166 -16.47 3.95 1.59
C THR A 166 -16.41 5.06 2.65
N PHE A 167 -17.32 5.05 3.62
CA PHE A 167 -17.29 5.98 4.74
C PHE A 167 -16.03 5.81 5.58
N TYR A 168 -15.64 4.56 5.87
CA TYR A 168 -14.39 4.28 6.56
C TYR A 168 -13.17 4.78 5.78
N LEU A 169 -13.15 4.60 4.45
CA LEU A 169 -12.08 5.13 3.61
C LEU A 169 -12.00 6.66 3.68
N ALA A 170 -13.12 7.36 3.69
CA ALA A 170 -13.15 8.82 3.91
C ALA A 170 -12.66 9.20 5.32
N TRP A 171 -12.99 8.40 6.33
CA TRP A 171 -12.47 8.54 7.69
C TRP A 171 -10.95 8.40 7.72
N THR A 172 -10.36 7.39 7.05
CA THR A 172 -8.90 7.17 7.04
C THR A 172 -8.16 8.38 6.46
N VAL A 173 -8.65 8.95 5.36
CA VAL A 173 -8.09 10.17 4.76
C VAL A 173 -8.19 11.37 5.71
N SER A 174 -9.34 11.51 6.37
CA SER A 174 -9.57 12.64 7.30
C SER A 174 -8.65 12.57 8.51
N THR A 175 -8.45 11.38 9.07
CA THR A 175 -7.55 11.17 10.22
C THR A 175 -6.09 11.28 9.83
N GLN A 176 -5.70 10.83 8.62
CA GLN A 176 -4.38 11.07 8.07
C GLN A 176 -4.07 12.56 7.98
N TYR A 177 -4.94 13.33 7.33
CA TYR A 177 -4.79 14.78 7.18
C TYR A 177 -4.68 15.48 8.55
N TRP A 178 -5.48 15.07 9.51
CA TRP A 178 -5.43 15.63 10.86
C TRP A 178 -4.11 15.31 11.57
N THR A 179 -3.64 14.06 11.50
CA THR A 179 -2.35 13.64 12.08
C THR A 179 -1.19 14.38 11.39
N GLU A 180 -1.21 14.46 10.07
CA GLU A 180 -0.21 15.20 9.29
C GLU A 180 -0.12 16.67 9.71
N LYS A 181 -1.27 17.32 9.89
CA LYS A 181 -1.32 18.71 10.36
C LYS A 181 -0.72 18.89 11.75
N GLN A 182 -1.01 17.98 12.69
CA GLN A 182 -0.43 18.03 14.02
C GLN A 182 1.08 17.83 14.02
N VAL A 183 1.56 16.82 13.28
CA VAL A 183 2.99 16.56 13.16
C VAL A 183 3.70 17.76 12.54
N LYS A 184 3.17 18.34 11.47
CA LYS A 184 3.73 19.57 10.85
C LYS A 184 3.85 20.73 11.83
N GLN A 185 2.85 20.93 12.69
CA GLN A 185 2.91 21.98 13.71
C GLN A 185 4.03 21.72 14.73
N LYS A 186 4.19 20.49 15.19
CA LYS A 186 5.25 20.12 16.14
C LYS A 186 6.66 20.17 15.53
N LEU A 187 6.78 19.95 14.22
CA LEU A 187 8.06 20.05 13.50
C LEU A 187 8.53 21.50 13.32
N GLN A 188 7.63 22.51 13.37
CA GLN A 188 8.00 23.93 13.27
C GLN A 188 8.94 24.38 14.39
N ASP A 189 8.89 23.72 15.55
CA ASP A 189 9.73 24.01 16.70
C ASP A 189 11.08 23.26 16.66
N THR A 190 11.36 22.51 15.58
CA THR A 190 12.59 21.76 15.37
C THR A 190 13.46 22.42 14.30
N SER A 191 14.76 22.06 14.28
CA SER A 191 15.71 22.52 13.25
C SER A 191 15.74 21.62 12.00
N ILE A 192 14.79 20.70 11.84
CA ILE A 192 14.76 19.72 10.75
C ILE A 192 14.30 20.40 9.46
N ASP A 193 15.11 20.33 8.40
CA ASP A 193 14.73 20.78 7.06
C ASP A 193 13.89 19.71 6.36
N VAL A 194 12.58 19.79 6.53
CA VAL A 194 11.64 18.78 6.06
C VAL A 194 11.51 18.82 4.54
N GLN A 195 12.21 17.93 3.84
CA GLN A 195 12.05 17.75 2.39
C GLN A 195 10.79 16.94 2.07
N ARG A 196 10.49 15.93 2.89
CA ARG A 196 9.32 15.09 2.73
C ARG A 196 8.83 14.55 4.06
N MET A 197 7.52 14.39 4.17
CA MET A 197 6.88 13.72 5.29
C MET A 197 5.89 12.66 4.78
N ILE A 198 5.90 11.49 5.40
CA ILE A 198 5.01 10.38 5.13
C ILE A 198 4.29 10.07 6.43
N VAL A 199 2.97 9.99 6.38
CA VAL A 199 2.14 9.60 7.53
C VAL A 199 1.29 8.41 7.09
N ALA A 200 1.56 7.24 7.67
CA ALA A 200 0.91 5.99 7.32
C ALA A 200 0.31 5.32 8.56
N PRO A 201 -0.87 4.70 8.45
CA PRO A 201 -1.54 4.10 9.59
C PRO A 201 -0.96 2.72 9.91
N PHE A 202 -1.01 2.34 11.17
CA PHE A 202 -1.12 0.95 11.60
C PHE A 202 -2.56 0.46 11.46
N PRO A 203 -2.81 -0.84 11.58
CA PRO A 203 -4.16 -1.37 11.44
C PRO A 203 -5.20 -0.57 12.25
N MET A 204 -6.37 -0.36 11.64
CA MET A 204 -7.52 0.35 12.24
C MET A 204 -7.33 1.86 12.46
N THR A 205 -6.31 2.50 11.89
CA THR A 205 -6.09 3.97 11.89
C THR A 205 -6.04 4.65 13.28
N LEU A 206 -5.78 3.90 14.35
CA LEU A 206 -5.63 4.47 15.70
C LEU A 206 -4.20 4.96 15.96
N LEU A 207 -3.20 4.27 15.43
CA LEU A 207 -1.78 4.61 15.53
C LEU A 207 -1.26 4.96 14.15
N TRP A 208 -0.51 6.03 14.06
CA TRP A 208 0.09 6.56 12.83
C TRP A 208 1.60 6.60 12.97
N ARG A 209 2.28 6.03 12.01
CA ARG A 209 3.73 6.18 11.85
C ARG A 209 4.02 7.37 10.96
N THR A 210 4.91 8.23 11.39
CA THR A 210 5.43 9.34 10.60
C THR A 210 6.89 9.08 10.26
N VAL A 211 7.24 9.23 8.99
CA VAL A 211 8.62 9.29 8.52
C VAL A 211 8.85 10.67 7.94
N VAL A 212 9.83 11.39 8.49
CA VAL A 212 10.28 12.69 7.99
C VAL A 212 11.63 12.49 7.34
N LEU A 213 11.84 13.04 6.15
CA LEU A 213 13.12 12.98 5.44
C LEU A 213 13.70 14.37 5.29
N ASP A 214 14.98 14.52 5.61
CA ASP A 214 15.84 15.62 5.21
C ASP A 214 16.89 15.14 4.18
N GLU A 215 17.93 15.92 3.94
CA GLU A 215 18.96 15.60 2.95
C GLU A 215 19.75 14.33 3.29
N ASN A 216 20.14 14.16 4.56
CA ASN A 216 21.03 13.10 4.99
C ASN A 216 20.42 12.12 6.00
N HIS A 217 19.24 12.48 6.56
CA HIS A 217 18.62 11.67 7.61
C HIS A 217 17.16 11.39 7.31
N TYR A 218 16.63 10.42 8.03
CA TYR A 218 15.20 10.27 8.22
C TYR A 218 14.89 10.14 9.71
N TYR A 219 13.66 10.51 10.03
CA TYR A 219 13.18 10.51 11.41
C TYR A 219 11.90 9.71 11.47
N GLU A 220 11.77 8.87 12.49
CA GLU A 220 10.55 8.12 12.75
C GLU A 220 9.88 8.57 14.02
N ALA A 221 8.57 8.65 14.01
CA ALA A 221 7.74 8.90 15.17
C ALA A 221 6.41 8.16 15.07
N PHE A 222 5.79 7.93 16.23
CA PHE A 222 4.46 7.34 16.32
C PHE A 222 3.51 8.30 17.02
N THR A 223 2.33 8.51 16.43
CA THR A 223 1.27 9.37 16.97
C THR A 223 -0.03 8.58 17.06
N SER A 224 -0.63 8.51 18.24
CA SER A 224 -1.97 7.95 18.42
C SER A 224 -3.03 9.04 18.27
N LEU A 225 -4.22 8.68 17.77
CA LEU A 225 -5.38 9.57 17.82
C LEU A 225 -5.84 9.88 19.26
N LEU A 226 -5.36 9.09 20.23
CA LEU A 226 -5.67 9.26 21.65
C LEU A 226 -4.62 10.09 22.41
N ASP A 227 -3.51 10.46 21.75
CA ASP A 227 -2.46 11.27 22.36
C ASP A 227 -2.97 12.69 22.69
N ASP A 228 -2.45 13.27 23.80
CA ASP A 228 -2.67 14.67 24.09
C ASP A 228 -2.01 15.53 22.99
N ARG A 229 -2.72 16.55 22.56
CA ARG A 229 -2.21 17.49 21.52
C ARG A 229 -0.92 18.22 21.95
N GLN A 230 -0.73 18.43 23.24
CA GLN A 230 0.46 19.09 23.79
C GLN A 230 1.66 18.14 23.94
N GLN A 231 1.44 16.83 23.81
CA GLN A 231 2.53 15.86 23.91
C GLN A 231 3.60 16.13 22.84
N PRO A 232 4.89 16.22 23.21
CA PRO A 232 5.97 16.37 22.23
C PRO A 232 6.01 15.16 21.29
N LEU A 233 6.48 15.39 20.07
CA LEU A 233 6.71 14.32 19.11
C LEU A 233 8.06 13.67 19.44
N ASN A 234 8.05 12.40 19.78
CA ASN A 234 9.27 11.63 20.01
C ASN A 234 9.83 11.19 18.64
N LEU A 235 10.78 11.96 18.11
CA LEU A 235 11.45 11.72 16.84
C LEU A 235 12.75 10.97 17.10
N MET A 236 12.92 9.81 16.48
CA MET A 236 14.19 9.11 16.43
C MET A 236 14.86 9.34 15.09
N GLN A 237 16.11 9.79 15.10
CA GLN A 237 16.89 10.16 13.91
C GLN A 237 17.75 8.99 13.47
N PHE A 238 17.82 8.79 12.15
CA PHE A 238 18.63 7.79 11.48
C PHE A 238 19.30 8.40 10.26
N ASP A 239 20.50 7.93 9.90
CA ASP A 239 21.18 8.29 8.65
C ASP A 239 20.46 7.60 7.47
N ASN A 240 20.25 8.30 6.35
CA ASN A 240 19.69 7.68 5.14
C ASN A 240 20.74 7.04 4.22
N GLY A 241 22.03 7.12 4.55
CA GLY A 241 23.14 6.52 3.84
C GLY A 241 23.50 7.16 2.48
N ARG A 242 22.77 8.18 2.04
CA ARG A 242 22.95 8.77 0.70
C ARG A 242 24.30 9.48 0.56
N ALA A 243 24.75 10.15 1.60
CA ALA A 243 26.01 10.89 1.59
C ALA A 243 27.25 9.98 1.57
N SER A 244 27.13 8.77 2.13
CA SER A 244 28.23 7.79 2.23
C SER A 244 28.24 6.73 1.12
N CYS A 245 27.11 6.52 0.42
CA CYS A 245 26.96 5.52 -0.64
C CYS A 245 26.93 6.16 -2.04
N THR A 246 27.86 7.07 -2.32
CA THR A 246 27.86 7.86 -3.57
C THR A 246 28.05 7.02 -4.83
N GLU A 247 28.75 5.89 -4.73
CA GLU A 247 28.95 4.95 -5.84
C GLU A 247 27.65 4.32 -6.34
N ALA A 248 26.64 4.29 -5.47
CA ALA A 248 25.33 3.73 -5.78
C ALA A 248 24.45 4.66 -6.63
N ASN A 249 24.77 5.94 -6.74
CA ASN A 249 23.90 6.95 -7.38
C ASN A 249 23.62 6.65 -8.86
N ASP A 250 24.55 6.00 -9.56
CA ASP A 250 24.41 5.61 -10.96
C ASP A 250 23.70 4.24 -11.13
N SER A 251 23.37 3.56 -10.04
CA SER A 251 22.66 2.29 -10.10
C SER A 251 21.21 2.49 -10.56
N TRP A 252 20.80 1.76 -11.61
CA TRP A 252 19.41 1.77 -12.07
C TRP A 252 18.45 1.37 -10.97
N ALA A 253 18.80 0.35 -10.16
CA ALA A 253 17.95 -0.15 -9.09
C ALA A 253 17.71 0.93 -8.01
N VAL A 254 18.77 1.68 -7.62
CA VAL A 254 18.66 2.79 -6.67
C VAL A 254 17.79 3.90 -7.22
N GLN A 255 18.07 4.36 -8.47
CA GLN A 255 17.29 5.41 -9.12
C GLN A 255 15.83 5.00 -9.32
N ARG A 256 15.57 3.72 -9.66
CA ARG A 256 14.22 3.19 -9.83
C ARG A 256 13.45 3.14 -8.52
N MET A 257 14.11 2.70 -7.44
CA MET A 257 13.54 2.72 -6.09
C MET A 257 13.28 4.14 -5.62
N ASP A 258 14.20 5.06 -5.83
CA ASP A 258 14.05 6.48 -5.48
C ASP A 258 12.84 7.11 -6.19
N TRP A 259 12.71 6.88 -7.50
CA TRP A 259 11.55 7.34 -8.27
C TRP A 259 10.25 6.72 -7.76
N PHE A 260 10.23 5.40 -7.52
CA PHE A 260 9.04 4.66 -7.12
C PHE A 260 8.57 5.03 -5.71
N THR A 261 9.51 5.18 -4.79
CA THR A 261 9.22 5.58 -3.40
C THR A 261 9.11 7.09 -3.24
N GLN A 262 9.42 7.83 -4.30
CA GLN A 262 9.49 9.31 -4.32
C GLN A 262 10.50 9.86 -3.29
N GLY A 263 11.68 9.28 -3.19
CA GLY A 263 12.74 9.70 -2.31
C GLY A 263 12.78 8.99 -0.94
N ALA A 264 11.80 8.15 -0.62
CA ALA A 264 11.73 7.51 0.68
C ALA A 264 12.53 6.19 0.70
N ILE A 265 13.84 6.28 0.53
CA ILE A 265 14.77 5.16 0.64
C ILE A 265 15.91 5.48 1.59
N ALA A 266 16.47 4.42 2.20
CA ALA A 266 17.78 4.45 2.85
C ALA A 266 18.72 3.47 2.15
N LEU A 267 20.02 3.80 2.16
CA LEU A 267 21.11 3.01 1.63
C LEU A 267 21.98 2.53 2.79
N SER A 268 22.39 1.28 2.76
CA SER A 268 23.29 0.73 3.75
C SER A 268 24.18 -0.35 3.15
N ARG A 269 25.41 -0.46 3.67
CA ARG A 269 26.27 -1.60 3.39
C ARG A 269 26.05 -2.65 4.47
N GLN A 270 25.73 -3.85 4.06
CA GLN A 270 25.62 -5.01 4.95
C GLN A 270 26.53 -6.11 4.41
N ASP A 271 27.53 -6.46 5.18
CA ASP A 271 28.66 -7.25 4.72
C ASP A 271 29.28 -6.56 3.50
N ASP A 272 29.30 -7.22 2.34
CA ASP A 272 29.78 -6.63 1.09
C ASP A 272 28.64 -6.30 0.11
N GLU A 273 27.40 -6.19 0.56
CA GLU A 273 26.26 -5.87 -0.28
C GLU A 273 25.72 -4.47 -0.03
N LEU A 274 25.35 -3.77 -1.10
CA LEU A 274 24.56 -2.54 -1.02
C LEU A 274 23.09 -2.88 -0.90
N ILE A 275 22.47 -2.43 0.20
CA ILE A 275 21.05 -2.61 0.48
C ILE A 275 20.31 -1.30 0.26
N VAL A 276 19.24 -1.36 -0.55
CA VAL A 276 18.23 -0.31 -0.66
C VAL A 276 17.01 -0.69 0.14
N THR A 277 16.61 0.16 1.06
CA THR A 277 15.46 -0.04 1.95
C THR A 277 14.34 0.94 1.60
N ASP A 278 13.12 0.45 1.40
CA ASP A 278 11.92 1.29 1.27
C ASP A 278 11.43 1.68 2.66
N LEU A 279 11.58 2.95 3.02
CA LEU A 279 11.22 3.49 4.33
C LEU A 279 9.70 3.62 4.58
N ARG A 280 8.87 3.38 3.58
CA ARG A 280 7.42 3.56 3.67
C ARG A 280 6.72 2.42 4.40
N MET A 281 7.23 1.20 4.33
CA MET A 281 6.55 0.00 4.84
C MET A 281 7.43 -0.75 5.84
N GLY A 282 6.99 -0.80 7.07
CA GLY A 282 7.71 -1.36 8.21
C GLY A 282 8.03 -0.31 9.25
N ILE A 283 9.00 -0.57 10.05
CA ILE A 283 9.59 0.31 11.08
C ILE A 283 11.09 0.04 11.10
N GLU A 284 11.88 0.90 11.71
CA GLU A 284 13.32 0.69 11.84
C GLU A 284 13.64 -0.73 12.31
N ASP A 285 14.66 -1.36 11.71
CA ASP A 285 15.08 -2.76 11.80
C ASP A 285 14.12 -3.80 11.21
N ASN A 286 12.88 -3.43 10.87
CA ASN A 286 11.85 -4.34 10.39
C ASN A 286 11.14 -3.78 9.14
N TYR A 287 11.91 -3.25 8.20
CA TYR A 287 11.37 -2.83 6.91
C TYR A 287 11.02 -4.03 6.05
N VAL A 288 9.84 -3.95 5.41
CA VAL A 288 9.29 -5.05 4.60
C VAL A 288 10.06 -5.24 3.30
N PHE A 289 10.46 -4.13 2.67
CA PHE A 289 11.11 -4.15 1.36
C PHE A 289 12.55 -3.65 1.45
N ARG A 290 13.46 -4.60 1.36
CA ARG A 290 14.91 -4.41 1.35
C ARG A 290 15.49 -5.21 0.20
N PHE A 291 16.35 -4.57 -0.58
CA PHE A 291 16.91 -5.18 -1.79
C PHE A 291 18.44 -5.05 -1.79
N SER A 292 19.13 -6.16 -2.01
CA SER A 292 20.53 -6.13 -2.38
C SER A 292 20.63 -5.75 -3.86
N VAL A 293 21.37 -4.72 -4.18
CA VAL A 293 21.43 -4.14 -5.55
C VAL A 293 22.83 -4.03 -6.11
N GLY A 294 23.84 -4.32 -5.32
CA GLY A 294 25.24 -4.31 -5.72
C GLY A 294 26.14 -4.94 -4.66
N VAL A 295 27.38 -5.17 -5.02
CA VAL A 295 28.38 -5.77 -4.13
C VAL A 295 29.70 -5.00 -4.22
N TRP A 296 30.47 -5.04 -3.14
CA TRP A 296 31.86 -4.61 -3.12
C TRP A 296 32.76 -5.83 -3.21
N GLU A 297 33.58 -5.90 -4.27
CA GLU A 297 34.64 -6.88 -4.44
C GLU A 297 35.97 -6.14 -4.52
N ASP A 298 36.95 -6.50 -3.70
CA ASP A 298 38.25 -5.82 -3.64
C ASP A 298 38.15 -4.28 -3.52
N GLN A 299 37.23 -3.80 -2.72
CA GLN A 299 36.89 -2.37 -2.52
C GLN A 299 36.33 -1.65 -3.78
N GLN A 300 35.98 -2.39 -4.82
CA GLN A 300 35.30 -1.85 -5.99
C GLN A 300 33.82 -2.21 -5.96
N TYR A 301 32.98 -1.20 -6.10
CA TYR A 301 31.52 -1.39 -6.20
C TYR A 301 31.14 -1.88 -7.60
N SER A 302 30.27 -2.86 -7.66
CA SER A 302 29.65 -3.33 -8.90
C SER A 302 28.14 -3.54 -8.71
N ASN A 303 27.36 -3.12 -9.73
CA ASN A 303 25.93 -3.40 -9.76
C ASN A 303 25.68 -4.90 -9.98
N THR A 304 24.72 -5.45 -9.25
CA THR A 304 24.27 -6.85 -9.43
C THR A 304 22.78 -6.88 -9.78
N ILE A 305 22.30 -8.04 -10.25
CA ILE A 305 20.87 -8.31 -10.34
C ILE A 305 20.30 -8.23 -8.93
N SER A 306 19.28 -7.40 -8.74
CA SER A 306 18.74 -7.18 -7.41
C SER A 306 18.03 -8.42 -6.85
N SER A 307 18.16 -8.62 -5.53
CA SER A 307 17.52 -9.71 -4.80
C SER A 307 16.83 -9.19 -3.56
N VAL A 308 15.72 -9.83 -3.17
CA VAL A 308 14.98 -9.48 -1.95
C VAL A 308 15.75 -9.98 -0.73
N LYS A 309 15.96 -9.12 0.25
CA LYS A 309 16.44 -9.55 1.58
C LYS A 309 15.29 -10.09 2.42
N PRO A 310 15.48 -11.19 3.14
CA PRO A 310 14.45 -11.74 3.99
C PRO A 310 14.00 -10.74 5.06
N LEU A 311 12.69 -10.70 5.30
CA LEU A 311 12.12 -9.90 6.39
C LEU A 311 12.56 -10.51 7.74
N GLN A 312 13.17 -9.70 8.58
CA GLN A 312 13.48 -10.05 9.97
C GLN A 312 12.29 -9.63 10.83
N PHE A 313 11.31 -10.52 10.99
CA PHE A 313 10.09 -10.17 11.71
C PHE A 313 10.26 -10.32 13.21
N ASP A 314 10.34 -9.20 13.94
CA ASP A 314 10.37 -9.19 15.40
C ASP A 314 8.95 -9.05 15.98
N THR A 315 8.41 -10.15 16.46
CA THR A 315 7.08 -10.20 17.08
C THR A 315 6.98 -9.44 18.40
N THR A 316 8.10 -9.18 19.08
CA THR A 316 8.12 -8.49 20.39
C THR A 316 7.64 -7.03 20.24
N ARG A 317 7.91 -6.40 19.11
CA ARG A 317 7.50 -5.02 18.80
C ARG A 317 6.01 -4.85 18.60
N ILE A 318 5.26 -5.91 18.21
CA ILE A 318 3.81 -5.84 18.09
C ILE A 318 3.17 -5.44 19.42
N GLY A 319 3.66 -6.01 20.53
CA GLY A 319 3.17 -5.65 21.87
C GLY A 319 3.39 -4.18 22.22
N SER A 320 4.54 -3.62 21.85
CA SER A 320 4.88 -2.21 22.07
C SER A 320 4.00 -1.30 21.19
N LEU A 321 3.77 -1.67 19.92
CA LEU A 321 2.88 -0.94 19.01
C LEU A 321 1.43 -0.88 19.54
N ILE A 322 0.91 -2.00 20.04
CA ILE A 322 -0.45 -2.04 20.63
C ILE A 322 -0.52 -1.17 21.89
N LYS A 323 0.48 -1.25 22.78
CA LYS A 323 0.53 -0.40 23.98
C LYS A 323 0.64 1.07 23.62
N ARG A 324 1.41 1.42 22.58
CA ARG A 324 1.58 2.80 22.13
C ARG A 324 0.27 3.46 21.68
N ILE A 325 -0.75 2.70 21.33
CA ILE A 325 -2.08 3.25 21.00
C ILE A 325 -2.66 4.05 22.19
N THR A 326 -2.45 3.58 23.42
CA THR A 326 -3.06 4.16 24.64
C THR A 326 -2.06 4.83 25.58
N ASP A 327 -0.75 4.59 25.39
CA ASP A 327 0.29 5.14 26.23
C ASP A 327 1.39 5.79 25.36
N ALA A 328 1.41 7.11 25.40
CA ALA A 328 2.32 7.93 24.62
C ALA A 328 3.80 7.81 25.05
N ASN A 329 4.08 7.28 26.24
CA ASN A 329 5.45 7.11 26.75
C ASN A 329 6.10 5.79 26.31
N VAL A 330 5.34 4.92 25.65
CA VAL A 330 5.88 3.65 25.14
C VAL A 330 6.77 3.95 23.94
N THR A 331 8.06 3.61 24.07
CA THR A 331 9.03 3.62 22.97
C THR A 331 8.82 2.37 22.10
N VAL A 332 8.56 2.54 20.84
CA VAL A 332 8.40 1.45 19.86
C VAL A 332 9.73 1.08 19.23
N LEU A 333 10.59 2.07 19.03
CA LEU A 333 11.93 1.95 18.46
C LEU A 333 12.94 1.76 19.59
N SER A 334 13.96 0.93 19.39
CA SER A 334 15.04 0.75 20.38
C SER A 334 16.13 1.80 20.15
N GLU A 335 16.63 2.39 21.24
CA GLU A 335 17.79 3.30 21.20
C GLU A 335 19.11 2.54 20.91
N ASP A 336 19.12 1.21 21.13
CA ASP A 336 20.31 0.37 20.98
C ASP A 336 20.58 -0.11 19.55
N THR A 337 19.85 0.41 18.57
CA THR A 337 20.01 0.01 17.18
C THR A 337 21.14 0.81 16.54
N GLU A 338 22.40 0.46 16.81
CA GLU A 338 23.54 0.79 15.94
C GLU A 338 23.40 0.05 14.60
N ILE A 339 22.43 0.46 13.77
CA ILE A 339 22.52 0.07 12.36
C ILE A 339 23.61 0.94 11.77
N GLN A 340 24.68 0.32 11.31
CA GLN A 340 25.62 0.97 10.40
C GLN A 340 24.87 1.31 9.11
N LEU A 341 24.13 2.41 9.14
CA LEU A 341 23.57 3.00 7.94
C LEU A 341 24.70 3.76 7.26
N GLY A 342 24.81 3.55 5.96
CA GLY A 342 25.90 4.10 5.17
C GLY A 342 26.84 3.03 4.62
N CYS A 343 27.73 3.47 3.75
CA CYS A 343 28.68 2.60 3.01
C CYS A 343 30.13 2.74 3.51
N GLN A 344 30.33 3.33 4.70
CA GLN A 344 31.68 3.46 5.30
C GLN A 344 32.09 2.22 6.06
#